data_3a773933483163337dfe08672e455462
#
_entry.id   3a773933483163337dfe08672e455462
#
_cell.length_a   1.000
_cell.length_b   1.000
_cell.length_c   1.000
_cell.angle_alpha   90.00
_cell.angle_beta   90.00
_cell.angle_gamma   90.00
#
_symmetry.space_group_name_H-M   'P 1'
#
loop_
_entity.id
_entity.type
_entity.pdbx_description
1 polymer ?
#
loop_
_entity_poly.entity_id
_entity_poly.type
_entity_poly.pdbx_seq_one_letter_code
_entity_poly.pdbx_strand_id
1 'polypeptide(L)'
;AKNDTNKTQTDIYKQAISDFEDLYPNITVNLRLYTDYGDIYNDVITNISTGTTPNVCITYPDHIATYLTGDHVVVPLDELFDDETYGLGGNGLLFESPKESQIVPQFLEECRIGDHYYALPFMRSTEACYVNQTYVEALGYELPEVLTWDFVWEVSEAAVRKNEDGTFALNHQEVLIPFIYKSTDNMMIQMLRQKNAGYSTSTGQIELFNDTTRQL
;
A
#
# COMPACT_ATOMS: atom_id res chain seq x y z
N ALA A 1 -10.05 -10.00 -4.71
CA ALA A 1 -10.89 -9.07 -5.46
C ALA A 1 -11.90 -9.81 -6.33
N LYS A 2 -13.08 -9.24 -6.56
CA LYS A 2 -14.21 -9.88 -7.28
C LYS A 2 -13.84 -10.30 -8.72
N ASN A 3 -12.92 -9.58 -9.34
CA ASN A 3 -12.41 -9.84 -10.69
C ASN A 3 -10.95 -10.30 -10.68
N ASP A 4 -10.46 -10.82 -9.56
CA ASP A 4 -9.12 -11.35 -9.47
C ASP A 4 -8.98 -12.58 -10.36
N THR A 5 -8.08 -12.52 -11.33
CA THR A 5 -7.70 -13.67 -12.15
C THR A 5 -6.97 -14.72 -11.32
N ASN A 6 -6.37 -14.32 -10.19
CA ASN A 6 -5.79 -15.20 -9.20
C ASN A 6 -6.72 -15.28 -7.97
N LYS A 7 -7.50 -16.35 -7.90
CA LYS A 7 -8.44 -16.59 -6.80
C LYS A 7 -7.79 -16.94 -5.46
N THR A 8 -6.47 -17.02 -5.40
CA THR A 8 -5.72 -17.45 -4.22
C THR A 8 -6.11 -16.65 -2.97
N GLN A 9 -6.21 -15.33 -3.09
CA GLN A 9 -6.57 -14.47 -1.97
C GLN A 9 -8.00 -14.76 -1.45
N THR A 10 -8.96 -14.88 -2.36
CA THR A 10 -10.35 -15.21 -2.01
C THR A 10 -10.45 -16.58 -1.36
N ASP A 11 -9.70 -17.56 -1.84
CA ASP A 11 -9.72 -18.92 -1.30
C ASP A 11 -9.06 -18.97 0.10
N ILE A 12 -8.00 -18.19 0.33
CA ILE A 12 -7.40 -18.02 1.66
C ILE A 12 -8.40 -17.43 2.65
N TYR A 13 -9.13 -16.39 2.29
CA TYR A 13 -10.15 -15.82 3.18
C TYR A 13 -11.27 -16.79 3.48
N LYS A 14 -11.75 -17.53 2.48
CA LYS A 14 -12.80 -18.54 2.69
C LYS A 14 -12.33 -19.64 3.62
N GLN A 15 -11.08 -20.11 3.46
CA GLN A 15 -10.52 -21.12 4.34
C GLN A 15 -10.39 -20.56 5.77
N ALA A 16 -9.82 -19.35 5.94
CA ALA A 16 -9.68 -18.74 7.24
C ALA A 16 -11.04 -18.52 7.94
N ILE A 17 -12.08 -18.16 7.19
CA ILE A 17 -13.45 -18.05 7.72
C ILE A 17 -13.97 -19.41 8.17
N SER A 18 -13.80 -20.45 7.36
CA SER A 18 -14.21 -21.80 7.72
C SER A 18 -13.52 -22.28 9.01
N ASP A 19 -12.21 -22.09 9.10
CA ASP A 19 -11.42 -22.46 10.28
C ASP A 19 -11.87 -21.67 11.52
N PHE A 20 -12.20 -20.39 11.35
CA PHE A 20 -12.68 -19.53 12.42
C PHE A 20 -14.09 -19.98 12.89
N GLU A 21 -15.03 -20.25 11.99
CA GLU A 21 -16.38 -20.68 12.32
C GLU A 21 -16.39 -22.08 12.98
N ASP A 22 -15.44 -22.94 12.63
CA ASP A 22 -15.25 -24.23 13.31
C ASP A 22 -14.82 -24.05 14.79
N LEU A 23 -13.96 -23.05 15.06
CA LEU A 23 -13.55 -22.70 16.41
C LEU A 23 -14.64 -21.95 17.20
N TYR A 24 -15.40 -21.12 16.51
CA TYR A 24 -16.42 -20.26 17.10
C TYR A 24 -17.80 -20.48 16.44
N PRO A 25 -18.46 -21.62 16.69
CA PRO A 25 -19.66 -22.04 15.95
C PRO A 25 -20.88 -21.13 16.16
N ASN A 26 -20.81 -20.21 17.11
CA ASN A 26 -21.86 -19.22 17.36
C ASN A 26 -21.68 -17.92 16.54
N ILE A 27 -20.60 -17.83 15.76
CA ILE A 27 -20.28 -16.68 14.92
C ILE A 27 -20.38 -17.11 13.46
N THR A 28 -21.08 -16.34 12.66
CA THR A 28 -21.11 -16.52 11.20
C THR A 28 -20.50 -15.30 10.51
N VAL A 29 -19.56 -15.52 9.61
CA VAL A 29 -18.84 -14.49 8.87
C VAL A 29 -19.37 -14.35 7.44
N ASN A 30 -19.98 -13.22 7.13
CA ASN A 30 -20.45 -12.90 5.79
C ASN A 30 -19.37 -12.16 4.99
N LEU A 31 -18.67 -12.85 4.09
CA LEU A 31 -17.64 -12.27 3.24
C LEU A 31 -18.24 -11.46 2.09
N ARG A 32 -17.94 -10.17 2.03
CA ARG A 32 -18.22 -9.31 0.87
C ARG A 32 -16.95 -9.13 0.03
N LEU A 33 -17.06 -9.35 -1.28
CA LEU A 33 -15.95 -9.23 -2.22
C LEU A 33 -16.14 -8.00 -3.10
N TYR A 34 -15.08 -7.22 -3.24
CA TYR A 34 -15.01 -6.00 -4.04
C TYR A 34 -13.94 -6.12 -5.12
N THR A 35 -14.03 -5.28 -6.14
CA THR A 35 -13.07 -5.24 -7.25
C THR A 35 -11.79 -4.56 -6.83
N ASP A 36 -11.89 -3.46 -6.10
CA ASP A 36 -10.75 -2.69 -5.62
C ASP A 36 -11.04 -2.01 -4.25
N TYR A 37 -10.03 -1.33 -3.69
CA TYR A 37 -10.14 -0.64 -2.40
C TYR A 37 -11.06 0.59 -2.46
N GLY A 38 -11.19 1.24 -3.62
CA GLY A 38 -12.11 2.35 -3.83
C GLY A 38 -13.57 1.92 -3.71
N ASP A 39 -13.88 0.72 -4.19
CA ASP A 39 -15.21 0.13 -4.04
C ASP A 39 -15.56 -0.10 -2.55
N ILE A 40 -14.59 -0.61 -1.76
CA ILE A 40 -14.77 -0.77 -0.31
C ILE A 40 -15.00 0.58 0.35
N TYR A 41 -14.17 1.58 0.02
CA TYR A 41 -14.27 2.93 0.53
C TYR A 41 -15.66 3.53 0.30
N ASN A 42 -16.14 3.48 -0.94
CA ASN A 42 -17.43 4.03 -1.33
C ASN A 42 -18.60 3.30 -0.64
N ASP A 43 -18.51 1.96 -0.49
CA ASP A 43 -19.53 1.19 0.22
C ASP A 43 -19.56 1.57 1.71
N VAL A 44 -18.41 1.68 2.37
CA VAL A 44 -18.36 2.09 3.78
C VAL A 44 -18.95 3.49 3.95
N ILE A 45 -18.54 4.48 3.15
CA ILE A 45 -19.06 5.86 3.22
C ILE A 45 -20.58 5.88 3.04
N THR A 46 -21.09 5.14 2.07
CA THR A 46 -22.54 5.07 1.82
C THR A 46 -23.28 4.47 3.01
N ASN A 47 -22.71 3.43 3.62
CA ASN A 47 -23.34 2.71 4.73
C ASN A 47 -23.21 3.40 6.09
N ILE A 48 -22.35 4.41 6.23
CA ILE A 48 -22.28 5.23 7.46
C ILE A 48 -23.62 5.87 7.77
N SER A 49 -24.26 6.48 6.76
CA SER A 49 -25.53 7.17 6.95
C SER A 49 -26.71 6.24 7.29
N THR A 50 -26.60 4.97 6.96
CA THR A 50 -27.63 3.95 7.21
C THR A 50 -27.37 3.08 8.43
N GLY A 51 -26.20 3.23 9.06
CA GLY A 51 -25.78 2.39 10.20
C GLY A 51 -25.56 0.92 9.83
N THR A 52 -25.19 0.64 8.57
CA THR A 52 -24.98 -0.73 8.05
C THR A 52 -23.54 -0.97 7.60
N THR A 53 -22.60 -0.28 8.23
CA THR A 53 -21.15 -0.47 8.01
C THR A 53 -20.72 -1.90 8.32
N PRO A 54 -19.66 -2.41 7.66
CA PRO A 54 -19.11 -3.73 7.97
C PRO A 54 -18.50 -3.74 9.38
N ASN A 55 -18.44 -4.91 10.02
CA ASN A 55 -17.77 -5.07 11.29
C ASN A 55 -16.23 -4.96 11.13
N VAL A 56 -15.70 -5.49 10.02
CA VAL A 56 -14.29 -5.44 9.66
C VAL A 56 -14.17 -5.21 8.17
N CYS A 57 -13.27 -4.36 7.73
CA CYS A 57 -12.94 -4.19 6.32
C CYS A 57 -11.44 -4.01 6.12
N ILE A 58 -10.97 -4.37 4.92
CA ILE A 58 -9.61 -4.04 4.49
C ILE A 58 -9.65 -2.64 3.90
N THR A 59 -8.76 -1.78 4.36
CA THR A 59 -8.77 -0.36 3.99
C THR A 59 -7.36 0.24 4.04
N TYR A 60 -7.23 1.50 3.66
CA TYR A 60 -6.02 2.29 3.84
C TYR A 60 -6.16 3.27 5.02
N PRO A 61 -5.07 3.68 5.68
CA PRO A 61 -5.12 4.65 6.78
C PRO A 61 -5.77 5.99 6.41
N ASP A 62 -5.55 6.49 5.20
CA ASP A 62 -6.18 7.71 4.68
C ASP A 62 -7.70 7.57 4.49
N HIS A 63 -8.18 6.40 4.11
CA HIS A 63 -9.62 6.09 4.07
C HIS A 63 -10.23 6.11 5.48
N ILE A 64 -9.52 5.57 6.49
CA ILE A 64 -9.97 5.58 7.88
C ILE A 64 -10.15 7.03 8.37
N ALA A 65 -9.24 7.93 8.03
CA ALA A 65 -9.35 9.34 8.37
C ALA A 65 -10.67 9.95 7.88
N THR A 66 -11.14 9.53 6.71
CA THR A 66 -12.47 9.93 6.21
C THR A 66 -13.61 9.28 7.01
N TYR A 67 -13.50 7.99 7.34
CA TYR A 67 -14.54 7.30 8.13
C TYR A 67 -14.71 7.91 9.53
N LEU A 68 -13.65 8.43 10.11
CA LEU A 68 -13.64 9.11 11.40
C LEU A 68 -14.42 10.45 11.40
N THR A 69 -14.83 10.95 10.26
CA THR A 69 -15.76 12.09 10.19
C THR A 69 -17.18 11.73 10.58
N GLY A 70 -17.52 10.43 10.56
CA GLY A 70 -18.77 9.89 11.11
C GLY A 70 -18.67 9.64 12.61
N ASP A 71 -19.77 9.86 13.32
CA ASP A 71 -19.81 9.64 14.77
C ASP A 71 -19.81 8.13 15.08
N HIS A 72 -18.86 7.68 15.90
CA HIS A 72 -18.72 6.28 16.35
C HIS A 72 -18.68 5.22 15.24
N VAL A 73 -18.14 5.57 14.07
CA VAL A 73 -18.07 4.65 12.90
C VAL A 73 -16.89 3.68 13.00
N VAL A 74 -15.75 4.16 13.48
CA VAL A 74 -14.53 3.36 13.64
C VAL A 74 -14.21 3.22 15.12
N VAL A 75 -13.95 2.00 15.55
CA VAL A 75 -13.60 1.68 16.94
C VAL A 75 -12.10 1.89 17.15
N PRO A 76 -11.67 2.68 18.16
CA PRO A 76 -10.28 2.69 18.60
C PRO A 76 -9.87 1.30 19.08
N LEU A 77 -8.68 0.86 18.72
CA LEU A 77 -8.19 -0.49 19.02
C LEU A 77 -7.25 -0.55 20.22
N ASP A 78 -6.95 0.58 20.85
CA ASP A 78 -5.97 0.66 21.94
C ASP A 78 -6.31 -0.32 23.07
N GLU A 79 -7.53 -0.25 23.60
CA GLU A 79 -7.99 -1.15 24.67
C GLU A 79 -8.03 -2.61 24.22
N LEU A 80 -8.32 -2.88 22.95
CA LEU A 80 -8.30 -4.22 22.39
C LEU A 80 -6.88 -4.75 22.21
N PHE A 81 -5.92 -3.90 21.87
CA PHE A 81 -4.52 -4.33 21.77
C PHE A 81 -3.94 -4.75 23.11
N ASP A 82 -4.32 -4.03 24.18
CA ASP A 82 -3.86 -4.27 25.53
C ASP A 82 -4.67 -5.35 26.30
N ASP A 83 -5.75 -5.87 25.69
CA ASP A 83 -6.56 -6.90 26.34
C ASP A 83 -5.78 -8.21 26.47
N GLU A 84 -5.62 -8.68 27.74
CA GLU A 84 -4.84 -9.89 28.06
C GLU A 84 -5.46 -11.17 27.47
N THR A 85 -6.74 -11.14 27.14
CA THR A 85 -7.48 -12.31 26.66
C THR A 85 -7.54 -12.34 25.14
N TYR A 86 -7.94 -11.23 24.51
CA TYR A 86 -8.25 -11.16 23.08
C TYR A 86 -7.30 -10.25 22.30
N GLY A 87 -6.41 -9.54 22.98
CA GLY A 87 -5.51 -8.58 22.37
C GLY A 87 -4.24 -9.19 21.77
N LEU A 88 -3.27 -8.33 21.48
CA LEU A 88 -1.99 -8.75 20.92
C LEU A 88 -1.20 -9.59 21.92
N GLY A 89 -0.96 -10.85 21.58
CA GLY A 89 -0.35 -11.83 22.49
C GLY A 89 -1.29 -12.38 23.56
N GLY A 90 -2.58 -12.10 23.45
CA GLY A 90 -3.62 -12.61 24.35
C GLY A 90 -3.72 -14.13 24.36
N ASN A 91 -4.24 -14.69 25.43
CA ASN A 91 -4.26 -16.14 25.69
C ASN A 91 -5.66 -16.75 25.70
N GLY A 92 -6.70 -15.95 25.48
CA GLY A 92 -8.10 -16.41 25.46
C GLY A 92 -8.62 -16.84 24.11
N LEU A 93 -7.83 -16.64 23.04
CA LEU A 93 -8.19 -17.08 21.71
C LEU A 93 -7.93 -18.58 21.53
N LEU A 94 -8.74 -19.24 20.72
CA LEU A 94 -8.56 -20.65 20.36
C LEU A 94 -7.48 -20.85 19.27
N PHE A 95 -6.79 -19.80 18.90
CA PHE A 95 -5.62 -19.80 18.03
C PHE A 95 -4.55 -18.86 18.60
N GLU A 96 -3.32 -18.97 18.13
CA GLU A 96 -2.22 -18.11 18.59
C GLU A 96 -2.42 -16.67 18.13
N SER A 97 -2.56 -15.75 19.08
CA SER A 97 -2.65 -14.32 18.79
C SER A 97 -1.27 -13.76 18.40
N PRO A 98 -1.16 -12.94 17.36
CA PRO A 98 0.09 -12.27 17.04
C PRO A 98 0.49 -11.34 18.18
N LYS A 99 1.81 -11.29 18.47
CA LYS A 99 2.35 -10.34 19.45
C LYS A 99 2.71 -9.04 18.75
N GLU A 100 2.60 -7.92 19.45
CA GLU A 100 3.03 -6.63 18.94
C GLU A 100 4.47 -6.65 18.38
N SER A 101 5.39 -7.34 19.07
CA SER A 101 6.78 -7.49 18.63
C SER A 101 6.97 -8.24 17.29
N GLN A 102 5.94 -8.90 16.79
CA GLN A 102 5.93 -9.58 15.48
C GLN A 102 5.42 -8.66 14.37
N ILE A 103 4.89 -7.49 14.72
CA ILE A 103 4.42 -6.48 13.78
C ILE A 103 5.56 -5.49 13.52
N VAL A 104 5.77 -5.15 12.25
CA VAL A 104 6.76 -4.11 11.89
C VAL A 104 6.30 -2.76 12.48
N PRO A 105 7.10 -2.14 13.36
CA PRO A 105 6.65 -0.94 14.09
C PRO A 105 6.17 0.20 13.19
N GLN A 106 6.85 0.44 12.06
CA GLN A 106 6.45 1.47 11.10
C GLN A 106 5.06 1.21 10.50
N PHE A 107 4.69 -0.04 10.31
CA PHE A 107 3.37 -0.40 9.77
C PHE A 107 2.28 -0.24 10.81
N LEU A 108 2.59 -0.53 12.07
CA LEU A 108 1.66 -0.30 13.17
C LEU A 108 1.43 1.21 13.39
N GLU A 109 2.50 2.00 13.39
CA GLU A 109 2.40 3.46 13.55
C GLU A 109 1.58 4.14 12.44
N GLU A 110 1.60 3.63 11.21
CA GLU A 110 0.74 4.12 10.13
C GLU A 110 -0.77 3.92 10.40
N CYS A 111 -1.12 3.01 11.28
CA CYS A 111 -2.50 2.75 11.69
C CYS A 111 -2.99 3.68 12.82
N ARG A 112 -2.10 4.56 13.29
CA ARG A 112 -2.38 5.54 14.32
C ARG A 112 -2.83 6.86 13.69
N ILE A 113 -3.98 7.36 14.13
CA ILE A 113 -4.51 8.66 13.73
C ILE A 113 -4.78 9.46 15.00
N GLY A 114 -4.08 10.57 15.15
CA GLY A 114 -4.05 11.30 16.42
C GLY A 114 -3.41 10.45 17.53
N ASP A 115 -4.14 10.21 18.59
CA ASP A 115 -3.63 9.47 19.75
C ASP A 115 -4.07 7.99 19.80
N HIS A 116 -4.82 7.51 18.78
CA HIS A 116 -5.44 6.20 18.79
C HIS A 116 -5.07 5.35 17.60
N TYR A 117 -4.96 4.03 17.81
CA TYR A 117 -4.91 3.04 16.74
C TYR A 117 -6.32 2.71 16.23
N TYR A 118 -6.54 2.78 14.93
CA TYR A 118 -7.82 2.48 14.30
C TYR A 118 -7.77 1.31 13.32
N ALA A 119 -6.60 0.71 13.15
CA ALA A 119 -6.41 -0.46 12.32
C ALA A 119 -5.28 -1.33 12.84
N LEU A 120 -5.22 -2.55 12.31
CA LEU A 120 -4.10 -3.47 12.46
C LEU A 120 -3.47 -3.66 11.06
N PRO A 121 -2.15 -3.56 10.90
CA PRO A 121 -1.53 -3.81 9.61
C PRO A 121 -1.71 -5.27 9.23
N PHE A 122 -2.23 -5.51 8.03
CA PHE A 122 -2.51 -6.85 7.53
C PHE A 122 -1.65 -7.21 6.32
N MET A 123 -1.66 -6.39 5.29
CA MET A 123 -0.84 -6.57 4.08
C MET A 123 -0.19 -5.24 3.72
N ARG A 124 1.12 -5.28 3.50
CA ARG A 124 1.87 -4.12 3.00
C ARG A 124 2.63 -4.52 1.74
N SER A 125 2.51 -3.70 0.74
CA SER A 125 3.31 -3.80 -0.47
C SER A 125 4.35 -2.68 -0.52
N THR A 126 5.42 -2.92 -1.25
CA THR A 126 6.42 -1.92 -1.58
C THR A 126 6.67 -1.91 -3.07
N GLU A 127 7.13 -0.79 -3.57
CA GLU A 127 7.63 -0.69 -4.92
C GLU A 127 9.12 -1.01 -4.93
N ALA A 128 9.57 -1.69 -5.97
CA ALA A 128 10.97 -1.97 -6.22
C ALA A 128 11.29 -1.69 -7.69
N CYS A 129 12.47 -1.11 -7.92
CA CYS A 129 12.98 -0.92 -9.27
C CYS A 129 13.60 -2.22 -9.76
N TYR A 130 13.05 -2.79 -10.82
CA TYR A 130 13.63 -3.93 -11.52
C TYR A 130 14.47 -3.41 -12.68
N VAL A 131 15.75 -3.73 -12.68
CA VAL A 131 16.70 -3.30 -13.71
C VAL A 131 17.14 -4.50 -14.54
N ASN A 132 17.10 -4.36 -15.85
CA ASN A 132 17.76 -5.31 -16.76
C ASN A 132 19.27 -4.99 -16.77
N GLN A 133 20.00 -5.53 -15.82
CA GLN A 133 21.42 -5.27 -15.63
C GLN A 133 22.22 -5.61 -16.88
N THR A 134 21.96 -6.75 -17.51
CA THR A 134 22.66 -7.17 -18.73
C THR A 134 22.50 -6.15 -19.86
N TYR A 135 21.32 -5.53 -19.97
CA TYR A 135 21.07 -4.51 -20.97
C TYR A 135 21.80 -3.21 -20.65
N VAL A 136 21.78 -2.78 -19.37
CA VAL A 136 22.48 -1.59 -18.89
C VAL A 136 23.98 -1.70 -19.14
N GLU A 137 24.58 -2.85 -18.79
CA GLU A 137 26.00 -3.15 -19.02
C GLU A 137 26.35 -3.20 -20.53
N ALA A 138 25.47 -3.74 -21.35
CA ALA A 138 25.66 -3.76 -22.81
C ALA A 138 25.62 -2.37 -23.45
N LEU A 139 24.92 -1.41 -22.84
CA LEU A 139 24.96 0.01 -23.21
C LEU A 139 26.25 0.72 -22.75
N GLY A 140 27.11 0.04 -21.97
CA GLY A 140 28.36 0.57 -21.46
C GLY A 140 28.25 1.27 -20.10
N TYR A 141 27.17 1.06 -19.38
CA TYR A 141 26.96 1.61 -18.04
C TYR A 141 27.22 0.56 -16.96
N GLU A 142 27.73 1.01 -15.83
CA GLU A 142 27.85 0.21 -14.62
C GLU A 142 26.71 0.58 -13.67
N LEU A 143 26.02 -0.44 -13.10
CA LEU A 143 24.91 -0.20 -12.19
C LEU A 143 25.43 0.31 -10.85
N PRO A 144 25.03 1.51 -10.39
CA PRO A 144 25.49 2.07 -9.12
C PRO A 144 24.82 1.35 -7.94
N GLU A 145 25.45 1.39 -6.76
CA GLU A 145 24.86 0.89 -5.52
C GLU A 145 23.54 1.61 -5.17
N VAL A 146 23.45 2.90 -5.48
CA VAL A 146 22.27 3.73 -5.26
C VAL A 146 21.81 4.32 -6.58
N LEU A 147 20.62 3.92 -7.03
CA LEU A 147 20.01 4.49 -8.23
C LEU A 147 19.60 5.95 -7.98
N THR A 148 19.95 6.80 -8.92
CA THR A 148 19.49 8.20 -8.96
C THR A 148 18.61 8.44 -10.18
N TRP A 149 17.79 9.47 -10.14
CA TRP A 149 16.99 9.87 -11.30
C TRP A 149 17.86 10.26 -12.48
N ASP A 150 19.01 10.90 -12.25
CA ASP A 150 19.96 11.27 -13.30
C ASP A 150 20.48 10.03 -14.02
N PHE A 151 20.83 8.99 -13.28
CA PHE A 151 21.28 7.72 -13.88
C PHE A 151 20.18 7.04 -14.68
N VAL A 152 18.96 6.98 -14.12
CA VAL A 152 17.79 6.40 -14.82
C VAL A 152 17.52 7.17 -16.11
N TRP A 153 17.62 8.49 -16.08
CA TRP A 153 17.40 9.34 -17.24
C TRP A 153 18.48 9.12 -18.31
N GLU A 154 19.76 9.16 -17.93
CA GLU A 154 20.90 8.97 -18.82
C GLU A 154 20.84 7.61 -19.55
N VAL A 155 20.61 6.54 -18.81
CA VAL A 155 20.49 5.18 -19.38
C VAL A 155 19.25 5.08 -20.28
N SER A 156 18.16 5.73 -19.88
CA SER A 156 16.94 5.75 -20.69
C SER A 156 17.14 6.48 -22.03
N GLU A 157 17.82 7.61 -22.03
CA GLU A 157 18.16 8.32 -23.26
C GLU A 157 19.10 7.51 -24.14
N ALA A 158 20.09 6.84 -23.56
CA ALA A 158 20.98 5.96 -24.31
C ALA A 158 20.23 4.78 -24.94
N ALA A 159 19.29 4.20 -24.20
CA ALA A 159 18.50 3.05 -24.68
C ALA A 159 17.62 3.37 -25.90
N VAL A 160 17.04 4.57 -25.97
CA VAL A 160 16.17 4.98 -27.08
C VAL A 160 16.91 5.68 -28.21
N ARG A 161 18.21 5.95 -28.05
CA ARG A 161 19.01 6.62 -29.07
C ARG A 161 19.12 5.78 -30.33
N LYS A 162 18.90 6.43 -31.47
CA LYS A 162 19.09 5.81 -32.77
C LYS A 162 20.42 6.20 -33.39
N ASN A 163 21.04 5.24 -34.05
CA ASN A 163 22.19 5.43 -34.90
C ASN A 163 21.77 6.17 -36.20
N GLU A 164 22.74 6.59 -37.01
CA GLU A 164 22.49 7.29 -38.28
C GLU A 164 21.68 6.44 -39.28
N ASP A 165 21.78 5.12 -39.21
CA ASP A 165 21.05 4.16 -40.01
C ASP A 165 19.63 3.84 -39.48
N GLY A 166 19.22 4.50 -38.37
CA GLY A 166 17.92 4.32 -37.74
C GLY A 166 17.83 3.11 -36.81
N THR A 167 18.90 2.35 -36.62
CA THR A 167 18.96 1.26 -35.63
C THR A 167 19.14 1.80 -34.21
N PHE A 168 18.78 0.99 -33.20
CA PHE A 168 19.02 1.33 -31.78
C PHE A 168 20.48 1.04 -31.39
N ALA A 169 20.92 1.65 -30.28
CA ALA A 169 22.31 1.52 -29.78
C ALA A 169 22.75 0.06 -29.65
N LEU A 170 21.88 -0.83 -29.24
CA LEU A 170 22.08 -2.29 -29.28
C LEU A 170 21.33 -2.86 -30.49
N ASN A 171 22.07 -3.38 -31.45
CA ASN A 171 21.52 -3.99 -32.66
C ASN A 171 20.42 -5.01 -32.34
N HIS A 172 19.31 -4.93 -33.05
CA HIS A 172 18.14 -5.80 -32.94
C HIS A 172 17.33 -5.68 -31.63
N GLN A 173 17.60 -4.69 -30.80
CA GLN A 173 16.83 -4.43 -29.58
C GLN A 173 16.14 -3.08 -29.66
N GLU A 174 14.90 -3.09 -30.13
CA GLU A 174 14.06 -1.91 -30.14
C GLU A 174 13.53 -1.61 -28.75
N VAL A 175 13.82 -0.40 -28.24
CA VAL A 175 13.32 0.07 -26.94
C VAL A 175 12.36 1.20 -27.16
N LEU A 176 11.07 0.96 -26.95
CA LEU A 176 10.02 1.98 -27.07
C LEU A 176 9.80 2.71 -25.75
N ILE A 177 9.91 1.99 -24.64
CA ILE A 177 9.68 2.51 -23.30
C ILE A 177 10.87 2.08 -22.42
N PRO A 178 11.85 2.95 -22.21
CA PRO A 178 13.08 2.61 -21.47
C PRO A 178 12.85 2.50 -19.96
N PHE A 179 11.87 3.19 -19.43
CA PHE A 179 11.54 3.20 -18.01
C PHE A 179 10.03 3.34 -17.81
N ILE A 180 9.49 2.60 -16.83
CA ILE A 180 8.09 2.70 -16.42
C ILE A 180 8.02 2.83 -14.91
N TYR A 181 7.28 3.81 -14.43
CA TYR A 181 6.85 3.90 -13.04
C TYR A 181 5.36 3.58 -12.97
N LYS A 182 4.99 2.60 -12.13
CA LYS A 182 3.62 2.09 -12.09
C LYS A 182 2.63 3.07 -11.47
N SER A 183 3.01 3.74 -10.38
CA SER A 183 2.13 4.63 -9.61
C SER A 183 2.67 6.05 -9.66
N THR A 184 1.96 6.93 -10.34
CA THR A 184 2.28 8.37 -10.41
C THR A 184 2.17 9.03 -9.03
N ASP A 185 1.25 8.58 -8.20
CA ASP A 185 1.05 9.11 -6.86
C ASP A 185 2.26 8.82 -5.96
N ASN A 186 2.69 7.56 -5.94
CA ASN A 186 3.88 7.16 -5.18
C ASN A 186 5.16 7.83 -5.71
N MET A 187 5.28 7.97 -7.03
CA MET A 187 6.40 8.70 -7.64
C MET A 187 6.45 10.14 -7.13
N MET A 188 5.32 10.84 -7.14
CA MET A 188 5.26 12.22 -6.66
C MET A 188 5.63 12.32 -5.18
N ILE A 189 5.08 11.46 -4.33
CA ILE A 189 5.39 11.43 -2.89
C ILE A 189 6.88 11.15 -2.67
N GLN A 190 7.45 10.21 -3.41
CA GLN A 190 8.87 9.89 -3.34
C GLN A 190 9.74 11.09 -3.74
N MET A 191 9.43 11.76 -4.84
CA MET A 191 10.18 12.92 -5.32
C MET A 191 10.09 14.09 -4.32
N LEU A 192 8.91 14.35 -3.76
CA LEU A 192 8.71 15.34 -2.70
C LEU A 192 9.61 15.04 -1.48
N ARG A 193 9.62 13.78 -1.02
CA ARG A 193 10.47 13.35 0.09
C ARG A 193 11.95 13.50 -0.21
N GLN A 194 12.40 13.12 -1.40
CA GLN A 194 13.81 13.28 -1.82
C GLN A 194 14.26 14.74 -1.84
N LYS A 195 13.35 15.66 -2.11
CA LYS A 195 13.61 17.12 -2.09
C LYS A 195 13.29 17.76 -0.74
N ASN A 196 12.95 16.98 0.27
CA ASN A 196 12.50 17.46 1.58
C ASN A 196 11.35 18.50 1.45
N ALA A 197 10.48 18.28 0.48
CA ALA A 197 9.29 19.09 0.24
C ALA A 197 8.11 18.52 1.01
N GLY A 198 7.27 19.40 1.58
CA GLY A 198 6.07 19.01 2.29
C GLY A 198 5.02 18.42 1.35
N TYR A 199 4.24 17.48 1.86
CA TYR A 199 3.05 16.93 1.21
C TYR A 199 1.80 17.31 2.01
N SER A 200 1.72 16.81 3.24
CA SER A 200 0.69 17.16 4.21
C SER A 200 1.25 17.03 5.64
N THR A 201 0.65 17.72 6.58
CA THR A 201 0.99 17.62 8.00
C THR A 201 0.10 16.60 8.71
N SER A 202 0.52 16.14 9.88
CA SER A 202 -0.30 15.30 10.77
C SER A 202 -1.59 15.99 11.26
N THR A 203 -1.66 17.32 11.12
CA THR A 203 -2.85 18.13 11.44
C THR A 203 -3.75 18.39 10.24
N GLY A 204 -3.48 17.76 9.10
CA GLY A 204 -4.30 17.82 7.89
C GLY A 204 -4.06 19.05 7.00
N GLN A 205 -2.98 19.79 7.21
CA GLN A 205 -2.61 20.89 6.31
C GLN A 205 -1.96 20.35 5.05
N ILE A 206 -2.33 20.89 3.90
CA ILE A 206 -1.75 20.53 2.61
C ILE A 206 -0.59 21.49 2.32
N GLU A 207 0.61 20.92 2.12
CA GLU A 207 1.86 21.66 1.88
C GLU A 207 2.37 21.58 0.44
N LEU A 208 1.56 21.06 -0.47
CA LEU A 208 1.94 20.83 -1.87
C LEU A 208 2.22 22.09 -2.70
N PHE A 209 1.72 23.25 -2.29
CA PHE A 209 1.76 24.46 -3.09
C PHE A 209 2.90 25.39 -2.69
N ASN A 210 4.14 24.97 -2.93
CA ASN A 210 5.36 25.71 -2.64
C ASN A 210 6.32 25.74 -3.83
N ASP A 211 7.39 26.51 -3.77
CA ASP A 211 8.31 26.67 -4.88
C ASP A 211 9.12 25.39 -5.17
N THR A 212 9.44 24.60 -4.15
CA THR A 212 10.13 23.31 -4.34
C THR A 212 9.24 22.33 -5.11
N THR A 213 7.96 22.27 -4.77
CA THR A 213 6.99 21.39 -5.45
C THR A 213 6.77 21.76 -6.91
N ARG A 214 6.86 23.06 -7.23
CA ARG A 214 6.70 23.56 -8.61
C ARG A 214 7.88 23.23 -9.51
N GLN A 215 9.03 22.88 -8.93
CA GLN A 215 10.26 22.52 -9.65
C GLN A 215 10.42 21.02 -9.87
N LEU A 216 9.51 20.23 -9.29
CA LEU A 216 9.42 18.78 -9.48
C LEU A 216 8.64 18.43 -10.74
#